data_7ee6438b4ee0480a02686bae77ee81ac
#
_entry.id   7ee6438b4ee0480a02686bae77ee81ac
#
_cell.length_a   1.000
_cell.length_b   1.000
_cell.length_c   1.000
_cell.angle_alpha   90.00
_cell.angle_beta   90.00
_cell.angle_gamma   90.00
#
_symmetry.space_group_name_H-M   'P 1'
#
loop_
_entity.id
_entity.type
_entity.pdbx_description
1 polymer ?
#
loop_
_entity_poly.entity_id
_entity_poly.type
_entity_poly.pdbx_seq_one_letter_code
_entity_poly.pdbx_strand_id
1 'polypeptide(L)'
;MTTKVAVLDEPSPVRFADPCDYDELLAMCSRLWAENGLFEVSEAKVRQMLDGHYERKGGIIGVIGDPGHLEGAVSLAMSQMWYSEQWLLQEKFCFVLPEFRRSTNARHLIQFAQKCAVDIGVPLIMGIISNERTEAKVRLYCRQFGGKPTGAYFMSNPVGQGSDACALALNA
;
A
#
# COMPACT_ATOMS: atom_id res chain seq x y z
N MET A 1 -4.57 13.95 23.89
CA MET A 1 -3.25 14.42 23.41
C MET A 1 -3.36 14.58 21.90
N THR A 2 -3.43 15.81 21.43
CA THR A 2 -3.64 16.13 19.99
C THR A 2 -2.27 16.06 19.32
N THR A 3 -2.01 15.01 18.55
CA THR A 3 -0.78 14.89 17.76
C THR A 3 -0.83 15.93 16.65
N LYS A 4 0.05 16.91 16.70
CA LYS A 4 0.23 17.91 15.65
C LYS A 4 0.74 17.19 14.40
N VAL A 5 -0.13 16.97 13.42
CA VAL A 5 0.29 16.61 12.06
C VAL A 5 1.00 17.84 11.49
N ALA A 6 2.27 17.70 11.17
CA ALA A 6 3.02 18.75 10.48
C ALA A 6 2.41 18.94 9.10
N VAL A 7 1.68 20.02 8.92
CA VAL A 7 1.19 20.45 7.62
C VAL A 7 2.43 20.93 6.83
N LEU A 8 2.75 20.24 5.76
CA LEU A 8 3.80 20.67 4.83
C LEU A 8 3.23 21.78 3.96
N ASP A 9 3.85 22.97 4.02
CA ASP A 9 3.55 24.12 3.15
C ASP A 9 4.11 23.96 1.72
N GLU A 10 4.82 22.87 1.42
CA GLU A 10 5.31 22.58 0.08
C GLU A 10 4.30 21.74 -0.71
N PRO A 11 4.09 22.06 -2.00
CA PRO A 11 3.20 21.26 -2.84
C PRO A 11 3.68 19.80 -2.86
N SER A 12 2.77 18.89 -2.54
CA SER A 12 3.06 17.45 -2.56
C SER A 12 3.44 17.02 -3.97
N PRO A 13 4.56 16.31 -4.17
CA PRO A 13 4.89 15.73 -5.47
C PRO A 13 3.96 14.56 -5.85
N VAL A 14 3.04 14.17 -4.96
CA VAL A 14 2.09 13.10 -5.19
C VAL A 14 0.84 13.66 -5.85
N ARG A 15 0.51 13.12 -7.02
CA ARG A 15 -0.75 13.37 -7.73
C ARG A 15 -1.65 12.15 -7.67
N PHE A 16 -2.94 12.32 -7.93
CA PHE A 16 -3.83 11.18 -8.17
C PHE A 16 -3.44 10.47 -9.48
N ALA A 17 -3.56 9.13 -9.47
CA ALA A 17 -3.34 8.36 -10.69
C ALA A 17 -4.37 8.71 -11.77
N ASP A 18 -3.89 8.83 -12.99
CA ASP A 18 -4.67 9.07 -14.21
C ASP A 18 -4.81 7.75 -15.00
N PRO A 19 -5.83 7.56 -15.85
CA PRO A 19 -5.95 6.37 -16.70
C PRO A 19 -4.71 6.03 -17.53
N CYS A 20 -3.90 7.02 -17.92
CA CYS A 20 -2.66 6.78 -18.64
C CYS A 20 -1.55 6.13 -17.78
N ASP A 21 -1.68 6.11 -16.44
CA ASP A 21 -0.73 5.44 -15.54
C ASP A 21 -0.99 3.93 -15.39
N TYR A 22 -2.09 3.39 -15.97
CA TYR A 22 -2.58 2.04 -15.70
C TYR A 22 -1.53 0.95 -15.96
N ASP A 23 -0.94 0.94 -17.16
CA ASP A 23 0.02 -0.09 -17.54
C ASP A 23 1.29 -0.03 -16.70
N GLU A 24 1.71 1.17 -16.36
CA GLU A 24 2.89 1.40 -15.53
C GLU A 24 2.65 1.00 -14.07
N LEU A 25 1.46 1.28 -13.54
CA LEU A 25 1.03 0.79 -12.22
C LEU A 25 0.96 -0.75 -12.18
N LEU A 26 0.47 -1.39 -13.24
CA LEU A 26 0.44 -2.84 -13.34
C LEU A 26 1.86 -3.43 -13.34
N ALA A 27 2.77 -2.84 -14.11
CA ALA A 27 4.17 -3.24 -14.14
C ALA A 27 4.85 -3.01 -12.77
N MET A 28 4.56 -1.89 -12.10
CA MET A 28 5.06 -1.58 -10.75
C MET A 28 4.57 -2.60 -9.72
N CYS A 29 3.29 -2.98 -9.77
CA CYS A 29 2.75 -4.03 -8.92
C CYS A 29 3.47 -5.37 -9.14
N SER A 30 3.73 -5.74 -10.38
CA SER A 30 4.48 -6.96 -10.71
C SER A 30 5.90 -6.94 -10.10
N ARG A 31 6.61 -5.80 -10.17
CA ARG A 31 7.93 -5.62 -9.54
C ARG A 31 7.86 -5.69 -8.01
N LEU A 32 6.84 -5.08 -7.40
CA LEU A 32 6.62 -5.14 -5.95
C LEU A 32 6.50 -6.57 -5.46
N TRP A 33 5.69 -7.38 -6.13
CA TRP A 33 5.48 -8.77 -5.67
C TRP A 33 6.63 -9.69 -6.01
N ALA A 34 7.31 -9.48 -7.13
CA ALA A 34 8.55 -10.20 -7.43
C ALA A 34 9.62 -9.95 -6.35
N GLU A 35 9.73 -8.71 -5.86
CA GLU A 35 10.62 -8.38 -4.73
C GLU A 35 10.14 -8.95 -3.41
N ASN A 36 8.84 -8.95 -3.16
CA ASN A 36 8.26 -9.39 -1.89
C ASN A 36 8.33 -10.91 -1.73
N GLY A 37 8.03 -11.68 -2.78
CA GLY A 37 8.21 -13.13 -2.87
C GLY A 37 7.49 -13.97 -1.81
N LEU A 38 6.56 -13.38 -1.03
CA LEU A 38 5.86 -14.06 0.06
C LEU A 38 4.68 -14.88 -0.43
N PHE A 39 4.05 -14.44 -1.50
CA PHE A 39 2.86 -15.06 -2.07
C PHE A 39 2.93 -15.04 -3.60
N GLU A 40 2.26 -16.01 -4.23
CA GLU A 40 2.06 -15.99 -5.67
C GLU A 40 1.16 -14.83 -6.08
N VAL A 41 1.54 -14.16 -7.17
CA VAL A 41 0.79 -13.01 -7.70
C VAL A 41 -0.30 -13.48 -8.63
N SER A 42 -1.51 -13.02 -8.39
CA SER A 42 -2.61 -13.10 -9.35
C SER A 42 -2.74 -11.78 -10.10
N GLU A 43 -2.29 -11.73 -11.34
CA GLU A 43 -2.44 -10.54 -12.18
C GLU A 43 -3.91 -10.12 -12.33
N ALA A 44 -4.84 -11.10 -12.39
CA ALA A 44 -6.27 -10.82 -12.45
C ALA A 44 -6.77 -10.02 -11.24
N LYS A 45 -6.29 -10.35 -10.02
CA LYS A 45 -6.64 -9.59 -8.80
C LYS A 45 -6.03 -8.19 -8.79
N VAL A 46 -4.82 -8.05 -9.33
CA VAL A 46 -4.18 -6.73 -9.46
C VAL A 46 -4.96 -5.85 -10.42
N ARG A 47 -5.32 -6.38 -11.60
CA ARG A 47 -6.17 -5.66 -12.56
C ARG A 47 -7.52 -5.28 -11.95
N GLN A 48 -8.18 -6.20 -11.27
CA GLN A 48 -9.46 -5.92 -10.58
C GLN A 48 -9.32 -4.78 -9.56
N MET A 49 -8.22 -4.70 -8.83
CA MET A 49 -7.96 -3.60 -7.88
C MET A 49 -7.76 -2.28 -8.61
N LEU A 50 -6.98 -2.25 -9.70
CA LEU A 50 -6.76 -1.06 -10.51
C LEU A 50 -8.05 -0.60 -11.19
N ASP A 51 -8.80 -1.54 -11.80
CA ASP A 51 -10.10 -1.26 -12.43
C ASP A 51 -11.08 -0.65 -11.42
N GLY A 52 -11.14 -1.21 -10.20
CA GLY A 52 -11.97 -0.70 -9.11
C GLY A 52 -11.64 0.75 -8.72
N HIS A 53 -10.36 1.15 -8.82
CA HIS A 53 -9.97 2.54 -8.61
C HIS A 53 -10.52 3.45 -9.72
N TYR A 54 -10.29 3.09 -10.99
CA TYR A 54 -10.72 3.92 -12.13
C TYR A 54 -12.24 3.96 -12.30
N GLU A 55 -12.95 2.91 -11.89
CA GLU A 55 -14.41 2.86 -11.83
C GLU A 55 -15.01 3.60 -10.61
N ARG A 56 -14.17 4.27 -9.80
CA ARG A 56 -14.56 5.01 -8.59
C ARG A 56 -15.29 4.16 -7.54
N LYS A 57 -14.93 2.91 -7.41
CA LYS A 57 -15.48 1.97 -6.42
C LYS A 57 -14.79 2.04 -5.05
N GLY A 58 -14.39 3.23 -4.62
CA GLY A 58 -13.82 3.47 -3.28
C GLY A 58 -12.30 3.26 -3.16
N GLY A 59 -11.57 3.21 -4.27
CA GLY A 59 -10.11 3.18 -4.29
C GLY A 59 -9.51 4.56 -4.55
N ILE A 60 -8.33 4.79 -3.98
CA ILE A 60 -7.49 5.98 -4.20
C ILE A 60 -6.09 5.50 -4.53
N ILE A 61 -5.53 5.99 -5.64
CA ILE A 61 -4.13 5.75 -5.96
C ILE A 61 -3.42 7.09 -6.10
N GLY A 62 -2.38 7.28 -5.29
CA GLY A 62 -1.44 8.39 -5.42
C GLY A 62 -0.16 7.92 -6.08
N VAL A 63 0.37 8.71 -7.01
CA VAL A 63 1.59 8.42 -7.75
C VAL A 63 2.58 9.57 -7.69
N ILE A 64 3.86 9.25 -7.78
CA ILE A 64 4.98 10.19 -7.96
C ILE A 64 5.62 9.88 -9.29
N GLY A 65 5.96 10.93 -10.02
CA GLY A 65 6.50 10.88 -11.37
C GLY A 65 5.49 11.30 -12.43
N ASP A 66 6.01 11.59 -13.61
CA ASP A 66 5.20 11.93 -14.77
C ASP A 66 4.57 10.67 -15.40
N PRO A 67 3.47 10.78 -16.16
CA PRO A 67 2.95 9.68 -16.94
C PRO A 67 4.01 9.06 -17.85
N GLY A 68 4.17 7.74 -17.78
CA GLY A 68 5.23 7.00 -18.49
C GLY A 68 6.56 6.91 -17.74
N HIS A 69 6.68 7.57 -16.57
CA HIS A 69 7.90 7.60 -15.75
C HIS A 69 7.56 7.66 -14.25
N LEU A 70 6.75 6.71 -13.77
CA LEU A 70 6.40 6.64 -12.36
C LEU A 70 7.60 6.20 -11.51
N GLU A 71 7.77 6.87 -10.37
CA GLU A 71 8.82 6.58 -9.39
C GLU A 71 8.30 5.78 -8.19
N GLY A 72 7.02 5.93 -7.89
CA GLY A 72 6.38 5.25 -6.78
C GLY A 72 4.88 5.48 -6.74
N ALA A 73 4.18 4.61 -5.99
CA ALA A 73 2.74 4.70 -5.82
C ALA A 73 2.28 4.20 -4.45
N VAL A 74 1.14 4.70 -4.01
CA VAL A 74 0.37 4.19 -2.86
C VAL A 74 -1.07 3.95 -3.29
N SER A 75 -1.59 2.76 -2.99
CA SER A 75 -2.99 2.41 -3.20
C SER A 75 -3.71 2.25 -1.87
N LEU A 76 -4.86 2.91 -1.77
CA LEU A 76 -5.70 2.96 -0.60
C LEU A 76 -7.12 2.54 -0.98
N ALA A 77 -7.83 1.87 -0.09
CA ALA A 77 -9.24 1.53 -0.28
C ALA A 77 -10.03 1.71 1.01
N MET A 78 -11.29 2.09 0.86
CA MET A 78 -12.23 2.08 1.96
C MET A 78 -12.45 0.64 2.43
N SER A 79 -12.43 0.42 3.74
CA SER A 79 -12.55 -0.89 4.37
C SER A 79 -13.22 -0.78 5.73
N GLN A 80 -13.58 -1.92 6.29
CA GLN A 80 -14.04 -2.05 7.68
C GLN A 80 -13.31 -3.22 8.33
N MET A 81 -13.08 -3.14 9.64
CA MET A 81 -12.63 -4.30 10.39
C MET A 81 -13.80 -5.28 10.52
N TRP A 82 -13.52 -6.60 10.52
CA TRP A 82 -14.55 -7.63 10.60
C TRP A 82 -15.47 -7.55 11.82
N TYR A 83 -15.08 -6.79 12.84
CA TYR A 83 -15.82 -6.58 14.10
C TYR A 83 -16.38 -5.17 14.27
N SER A 84 -16.28 -4.29 13.27
CA SER A 84 -16.64 -2.87 13.40
C SER A 84 -17.32 -2.36 12.13
N GLU A 85 -18.37 -1.58 12.29
CA GLU A 85 -19.02 -0.86 11.19
C GLU A 85 -18.32 0.46 10.85
N GLN A 86 -17.30 0.84 11.62
CA GLN A 86 -16.52 2.05 11.36
C GLN A 86 -15.70 1.90 10.08
N TRP A 87 -15.89 2.85 9.16
CA TRP A 87 -15.07 2.95 7.96
C TRP A 87 -13.67 3.41 8.29
N LEU A 88 -12.72 2.89 7.56
CA LEU A 88 -11.31 3.26 7.59
C LEU A 88 -10.73 3.27 6.18
N LEU A 89 -9.65 3.98 5.99
CA LEU A 89 -8.83 3.92 4.79
C LEU A 89 -7.69 2.93 5.02
N GLN A 90 -7.59 1.92 4.17
CA GLN A 90 -6.60 0.85 4.29
C GLN A 90 -5.65 0.85 3.10
N GLU A 91 -4.36 0.82 3.38
CA GLU A 91 -3.34 0.60 2.37
C GLU A 91 -3.48 -0.78 1.73
N LYS A 92 -3.40 -0.83 0.41
CA LYS A 92 -3.24 -2.06 -0.38
C LYS A 92 -1.78 -2.29 -0.74
N PHE A 93 -1.08 -1.24 -1.10
CA PHE A 93 0.38 -1.21 -1.23
C PHE A 93 0.91 0.22 -1.12
N CYS A 94 2.18 0.34 -0.71
CA CYS A 94 3.00 1.54 -0.84
C CYS A 94 4.38 1.13 -1.34
N PHE A 95 4.74 1.52 -2.54
CA PHE A 95 5.94 1.08 -3.20
C PHE A 95 6.67 2.21 -3.91
N VAL A 96 7.98 2.25 -3.73
CA VAL A 96 8.89 3.11 -4.49
C VAL A 96 9.83 2.21 -5.26
N LEU A 97 9.96 2.46 -6.54
CA LEU A 97 10.85 1.71 -7.41
C LEU A 97 12.29 1.73 -6.87
N PRO A 98 13.04 0.62 -6.94
CA PRO A 98 14.38 0.50 -6.33
C PRO A 98 15.32 1.63 -6.66
N GLU A 99 15.30 2.12 -7.90
CA GLU A 99 16.12 3.20 -8.42
C GLU A 99 15.87 4.55 -7.73
N PHE A 100 14.65 4.75 -7.14
CA PHE A 100 14.23 5.99 -6.50
C PHE A 100 14.18 5.91 -4.96
N ARG A 101 14.65 4.82 -4.34
CA ARG A 101 14.56 4.61 -2.87
C ARG A 101 15.46 5.50 -2.02
N ARG A 102 16.40 6.21 -2.63
CA ARG A 102 17.25 7.18 -1.93
C ARG A 102 16.66 8.60 -1.88
N SER A 103 15.42 8.74 -2.35
CA SER A 103 14.65 9.99 -2.35
C SER A 103 13.75 10.12 -1.12
N THR A 104 12.94 11.18 -1.11
CA THR A 104 11.87 11.40 -0.12
C THR A 104 10.52 10.81 -0.53
N ASN A 105 10.44 10.10 -1.66
CA ASN A 105 9.19 9.61 -2.25
C ASN A 105 8.33 8.79 -1.29
N ALA A 106 8.93 7.83 -0.56
CA ALA A 106 8.19 7.03 0.40
C ALA A 106 7.53 7.87 1.50
N ARG A 107 8.20 8.94 1.96
CA ARG A 107 7.64 9.89 2.93
C ARG A 107 6.44 10.63 2.33
N HIS A 108 6.56 11.13 1.11
CA HIS A 108 5.48 11.86 0.45
C HIS A 108 4.26 10.99 0.19
N LEU A 109 4.44 9.72 -0.21
CA LEU A 109 3.35 8.77 -0.39
C LEU A 109 2.61 8.49 0.93
N ILE A 110 3.32 8.33 2.05
CA ILE A 110 2.71 8.14 3.37
C ILE A 110 1.94 9.41 3.78
N GLN A 111 2.50 10.59 3.58
CA GLN A 111 1.84 11.87 3.90
C GLN A 111 0.62 12.11 3.04
N PHE A 112 0.66 11.74 1.76
CA PHE A 112 -0.52 11.75 0.88
C PHE A 112 -1.63 10.85 1.44
N ALA A 113 -1.30 9.62 1.85
CA ALA A 113 -2.27 8.71 2.46
C ALA A 113 -2.89 9.29 3.75
N GLN A 114 -2.06 9.90 4.61
CA GLN A 114 -2.52 10.59 5.82
C GLN A 114 -3.46 11.75 5.49
N LYS A 115 -3.11 12.56 4.48
CA LYS A 115 -3.96 13.65 4.02
C LYS A 115 -5.30 13.15 3.49
N CYS A 116 -5.32 12.12 2.65
CA CYS A 116 -6.56 11.53 2.15
C CYS A 116 -7.48 11.07 3.30
N ALA A 117 -6.92 10.41 4.32
CA ALA A 117 -7.69 9.96 5.48
C ALA A 117 -8.28 11.13 6.28
N VAL A 118 -7.52 12.22 6.46
CA VAL A 118 -7.99 13.44 7.11
C VAL A 118 -9.09 14.11 6.30
N ASP A 119 -8.91 14.24 4.99
CA ASP A 119 -9.88 14.89 4.09
C ASP A 119 -11.21 14.13 4.05
N ILE A 120 -11.17 12.79 4.13
CA ILE A 120 -12.35 11.92 4.18
C ILE A 120 -12.95 11.84 5.59
N GLY A 121 -12.15 12.11 6.64
CA GLY A 121 -12.58 12.04 8.03
C GLY A 121 -12.62 10.63 8.61
N VAL A 122 -11.73 9.73 8.17
CA VAL A 122 -11.67 8.32 8.63
C VAL A 122 -10.26 7.97 9.13
N PRO A 123 -10.12 6.95 10.01
CA PRO A 123 -8.83 6.40 10.38
C PRO A 123 -8.08 5.84 9.17
N LEU A 124 -6.74 5.93 9.21
CA LEU A 124 -5.84 5.31 8.25
C LEU A 124 -5.13 4.11 8.87
N ILE A 125 -5.14 2.98 8.17
CA ILE A 125 -4.29 1.83 8.50
C ILE A 125 -3.33 1.60 7.34
N MET A 126 -2.04 1.65 7.64
CA MET A 126 -0.96 1.26 6.74
C MET A 126 -0.13 0.16 7.40
N GLY A 127 0.30 -0.82 6.62
CA GLY A 127 1.03 -1.98 7.10
C GLY A 127 2.31 -2.25 6.34
N ILE A 128 3.18 -3.08 6.91
CA ILE A 128 4.40 -3.53 6.26
C ILE A 128 4.39 -5.05 6.25
N ILE A 129 4.25 -5.62 5.06
CA ILE A 129 4.47 -7.04 4.79
C ILE A 129 5.64 -7.09 3.79
N SER A 130 6.80 -7.56 4.23
CA SER A 130 8.02 -7.47 3.44
C SER A 130 9.03 -8.51 3.84
N ASN A 131 9.75 -9.08 2.87
CA ASN A 131 10.89 -9.96 3.09
C ASN A 131 12.17 -9.21 3.43
N GLU A 132 12.29 -7.97 2.94
CA GLU A 132 13.54 -7.24 2.98
C GLU A 132 13.39 -5.91 3.68
N ARG A 133 14.44 -5.54 4.43
CA ARG A 133 14.57 -4.23 5.08
C ARG A 133 13.36 -3.83 5.93
N THR A 134 12.63 -4.80 6.49
CA THR A 134 11.41 -4.59 7.28
C THR A 134 11.63 -3.57 8.40
N GLU A 135 12.72 -3.69 9.16
CA GLU A 135 13.04 -2.75 10.25
C GLU A 135 13.21 -1.30 9.75
N ALA A 136 13.85 -1.10 8.59
CA ALA A 136 14.03 0.24 8.03
C ALA A 136 12.68 0.85 7.60
N LYS A 137 11.80 0.03 7.04
CA LYS A 137 10.42 0.42 6.70
C LYS A 137 9.64 0.76 7.97
N VAL A 138 9.70 -0.07 9.01
CA VAL A 138 9.06 0.19 10.31
C VAL A 138 9.56 1.50 10.91
N ARG A 139 10.87 1.75 10.92
CA ARG A 139 11.42 3.04 11.40
C ARG A 139 10.91 4.24 10.62
N LEU A 140 10.74 4.11 9.30
CA LEU A 140 10.15 5.17 8.46
C LEU A 140 8.71 5.44 8.89
N TYR A 141 7.88 4.40 8.97
CA TYR A 141 6.47 4.54 9.34
C TYR A 141 6.32 5.10 10.76
N CYS A 142 7.09 4.61 11.74
CA CYS A 142 7.08 5.17 13.09
C CYS A 142 7.36 6.68 13.10
N ARG A 143 8.31 7.16 12.29
CA ARG A 143 8.59 8.60 12.18
C ARG A 143 7.45 9.37 11.55
N GLN A 144 6.81 8.83 10.50
CA GLN A 144 5.73 9.51 9.79
C GLN A 144 4.42 9.52 10.60
N PHE A 145 4.15 8.47 11.35
CA PHE A 145 2.95 8.37 12.20
C PHE A 145 3.15 8.93 13.61
N GLY A 146 4.37 9.29 13.98
CA GLY A 146 4.68 9.84 15.31
C GLY A 146 4.49 8.87 16.47
N GLY A 147 4.58 7.55 16.22
CA GLY A 147 4.28 6.54 17.22
C GLY A 147 4.89 5.19 16.95
N LYS A 148 4.44 4.19 17.71
CA LYS A 148 4.81 2.77 17.56
C LYS A 148 3.75 2.05 16.72
N PRO A 149 4.10 0.89 16.10
CA PRO A 149 3.12 0.04 15.46
C PRO A 149 2.02 -0.37 16.43
N THR A 150 0.78 -0.41 15.95
CA THR A 150 -0.41 -0.84 16.73
C THR A 150 -0.67 -2.34 16.62
N GLY A 151 0.03 -3.04 15.71
CA GLY A 151 -0.10 -4.47 15.48
C GLY A 151 1.08 -5.02 14.68
N ALA A 152 1.13 -6.34 14.57
CA ALA A 152 2.12 -7.07 13.77
C ALA A 152 1.48 -8.29 13.13
N TYR A 153 1.99 -8.69 11.96
CA TYR A 153 1.65 -9.94 11.30
C TYR A 153 2.76 -10.96 11.53
N PHE A 154 2.37 -12.17 11.85
CA PHE A 154 3.26 -13.32 11.93
C PHE A 154 2.83 -14.32 10.88
N MET A 155 3.77 -14.86 10.12
CA MET A 155 3.51 -15.85 9.09
C MET A 155 4.21 -17.15 9.45
N SER A 156 3.49 -18.26 9.35
CA SER A 156 4.04 -19.61 9.43
C SER A 156 3.78 -20.29 8.10
N ASN A 157 4.85 -20.70 7.43
CA ASN A 157 4.74 -21.54 6.23
C ASN A 157 4.84 -23.00 6.67
N PRO A 158 3.89 -23.87 6.28
CA PRO A 158 4.02 -25.30 6.53
C PRO A 158 5.26 -25.82 5.79
N VAL A 159 6.21 -26.35 6.55
CA VAL A 159 7.44 -26.92 5.99
C VAL A 159 7.08 -28.22 5.28
N GLY A 160 7.33 -28.29 3.98
CA GLY A 160 7.30 -29.53 3.21
C GLY A 160 5.98 -29.92 2.53
N GLN A 161 5.00 -29.04 2.43
CA GLN A 161 3.84 -29.28 1.58
C GLN A 161 4.03 -28.62 0.21
N GLY A 162 4.27 -29.45 -0.81
CA GLY A 162 4.11 -29.04 -2.20
C GLY A 162 2.68 -28.58 -2.45
N SER A 163 2.43 -28.00 -3.60
CA SER A 163 1.22 -27.29 -4.05
C SER A 163 -0.14 -28.01 -3.86
N ASP A 164 -0.17 -29.22 -3.34
CA ASP A 164 -1.38 -30.04 -3.21
C ASP A 164 -2.19 -29.81 -1.91
N ALA A 165 -1.63 -29.07 -0.94
CA ALA A 165 -2.29 -28.85 0.35
C ALA A 165 -3.49 -27.88 0.27
N CYS A 166 -3.53 -27.02 -0.74
CA CYS A 166 -4.63 -26.06 -0.90
C CYS A 166 -5.92 -26.72 -1.40
N ALA A 167 -5.83 -27.90 -2.06
CA ALA A 167 -6.98 -28.62 -2.58
C ALA A 167 -7.81 -29.33 -1.50
N LEU A 168 -7.21 -29.67 -0.35
CA LEU A 168 -7.87 -30.39 0.74
C LEU A 168 -8.70 -29.50 1.65
N ALA A 169 -8.38 -28.20 1.77
CA ALA A 169 -9.09 -27.29 2.67
C ALA A 169 -10.41 -26.74 2.10
N LEU A 170 -10.66 -26.91 0.79
CA LEU A 170 -11.87 -26.44 0.13
C LEU A 170 -12.99 -27.49 0.03
N ASN A 171 -12.75 -28.72 0.48
CA ASN A 171 -13.69 -29.85 0.44
C ASN A 171 -14.09 -30.35 1.84
N ALA A 172 -13.81 -29.61 2.89
CA ALA A 172 -14.28 -29.82 4.26
C ALA A 172 -15.29 -28.71 4.65
#